data_6ffffcbe366f7b626063c57523efbf1b
#
_entry.id   6ffffcbe366f7b626063c57523efbf1b
#
_cell.length_a   1.000
_cell.length_b   1.000
_cell.length_c   1.000
_cell.angle_alpha   90.00
_cell.angle_beta   90.00
_cell.angle_gamma   90.00
#
_symmetry.space_group_name_H-M   'P 1'
#
loop_
_entity.id
_entity.type
_entity.pdbx_description
1 polymer ?
#
loop_
_entity_poly.entity_id
_entity_poly.type
_entity_poly.pdbx_seq_one_letter_code
_entity_poly.pdbx_strand_id
1 'polypeptide(L)'
;MYLNWKKQVEYISFFGLLLPFLALSLSHYKLPHYIYVTVPFASILIAKSIHTWIHKTNKQFDLVAYCVQLTLIAALLIIPILIFFAFPASILTYFTYLLGIVAILSFFYLLQFRKQALILASFSAFLLGGFIVNSHAYPALLKYQGSSE
;
A
#
# COMPACT_ATOMS: atom_id res chain seq x y z
N MET A 1 30.33 -6.17 -19.16
CA MET A 1 30.41 -6.21 -17.69
C MET A 1 29.25 -5.47 -17.01
N TYR A 2 28.79 -4.32 -17.52
CA TYR A 2 27.67 -3.52 -16.95
C TYR A 2 26.29 -4.22 -16.92
N LEU A 3 25.99 -5.07 -17.92
CA LEU A 3 24.70 -5.79 -18.00
C LEU A 3 24.55 -6.92 -16.97
N ASN A 4 25.67 -7.52 -16.53
CA ASN A 4 25.63 -8.57 -15.50
C ASN A 4 25.38 -8.01 -14.09
N TRP A 5 25.82 -6.80 -13.83
CA TRP A 5 25.64 -6.17 -12.52
C TRP A 5 24.16 -5.88 -12.22
N LYS A 6 23.38 -5.43 -13.24
CA LYS A 6 21.93 -5.19 -13.08
C LYS A 6 21.15 -6.47 -12.72
N LYS A 7 21.53 -7.61 -13.31
CA LYS A 7 20.90 -8.90 -12.98
C LYS A 7 21.25 -9.35 -11.55
N GLN A 8 22.50 -9.18 -11.13
CA GLN A 8 22.91 -9.59 -9.78
C GLN A 8 22.24 -8.79 -8.67
N VAL A 9 22.02 -7.49 -8.86
CA VAL A 9 21.28 -6.63 -7.91
C VAL A 9 19.84 -7.11 -7.74
N GLU A 10 19.21 -7.64 -8.79
CA GLU A 10 17.84 -8.16 -8.73
C GLU A 10 17.74 -9.43 -7.89
N TYR A 11 18.70 -10.33 -8.02
CA TYR A 11 18.74 -11.55 -7.19
C TYR A 11 18.96 -11.21 -5.72
N ILE A 12 19.83 -10.24 -5.43
CA ILE A 12 20.08 -9.78 -4.05
C ILE A 12 18.80 -9.20 -3.44
N SER A 13 18.09 -8.33 -4.16
CA SER A 13 16.83 -7.75 -3.67
C SER A 13 15.74 -8.81 -3.52
N PHE A 14 15.63 -9.74 -4.44
CA PHE A 14 14.66 -10.82 -4.38
C PHE A 14 14.93 -11.78 -3.20
N PHE A 15 16.15 -12.26 -3.06
CA PHE A 15 16.50 -13.13 -1.95
C PHE A 15 16.56 -12.40 -0.61
N GLY A 16 16.96 -11.12 -0.62
CA GLY A 16 16.90 -10.25 0.56
C GLY A 16 15.47 -10.00 1.07
N LEU A 17 14.46 -10.08 0.19
CA LEU A 17 13.05 -10.08 0.57
C LEU A 17 12.59 -11.48 1.00
N LEU A 18 12.84 -12.49 0.16
CA LEU A 18 12.27 -13.83 0.30
C LEU A 18 12.79 -14.56 1.54
N LEU A 19 14.11 -14.57 1.77
CA LEU A 19 14.71 -15.32 2.87
C LEU A 19 14.29 -14.80 4.27
N PRO A 20 14.36 -13.49 4.56
CA PRO A 20 13.86 -12.98 5.83
C PRO A 20 12.35 -13.17 5.98
N PHE A 21 11.57 -13.00 4.92
CA PHE A 21 10.13 -13.22 4.95
C PHE A 21 9.79 -14.67 5.30
N LEU A 22 10.45 -15.66 4.69
CA LEU A 22 10.26 -17.08 5.00
C LEU A 22 10.72 -17.40 6.43
N ALA A 23 11.88 -16.90 6.83
CA ALA A 23 12.39 -17.13 8.18
C ALA A 23 11.43 -16.58 9.25
N LEU A 24 10.89 -15.36 9.03
CA LEU A 24 9.91 -14.75 9.92
C LEU A 24 8.56 -15.46 9.90
N SER A 25 8.15 -15.99 8.75
CA SER A 25 6.89 -16.74 8.61
C SER A 25 6.93 -18.08 9.36
N LEU A 26 8.10 -18.70 9.43
CA LEU A 26 8.33 -19.97 10.14
C LEU A 26 8.60 -19.78 11.65
N SER A 27 8.92 -18.55 12.07
CA SER A 27 9.20 -18.25 13.48
C SER A 27 7.94 -18.33 14.34
N HIS A 28 8.06 -18.95 15.51
CA HIS A 28 7.01 -18.98 16.53
C HIS A 28 6.78 -17.60 17.17
N TYR A 29 7.83 -16.78 17.27
CA TYR A 29 7.77 -15.43 17.83
C TYR A 29 7.61 -14.40 16.71
N LYS A 30 6.35 -13.97 16.47
CA LYS A 30 6.00 -13.00 15.44
C LYS A 30 5.99 -11.58 16.01
N LEU A 31 7.16 -10.96 16.13
CA LEU A 31 7.21 -9.55 16.49
C LEU A 31 7.02 -8.68 15.24
N PRO A 32 6.02 -7.79 15.21
CA PRO A 32 5.67 -7.01 14.03
C PRO A 32 6.82 -6.19 13.45
N HIS A 33 7.75 -5.74 14.29
CA HIS A 33 8.88 -4.91 13.84
C HIS A 33 9.93 -5.68 13.02
N TYR A 34 9.99 -7.00 13.08
CA TYR A 34 10.92 -7.78 12.25
C TYR A 34 10.62 -7.70 10.76
N ILE A 35 9.36 -7.42 10.39
CA ILE A 35 8.97 -7.28 8.99
C ILE A 35 9.63 -6.06 8.33
N TYR A 36 10.03 -5.05 9.11
CA TYR A 36 10.69 -3.85 8.58
C TYR A 36 12.02 -4.13 7.88
N VAL A 37 12.69 -5.22 8.21
CA VAL A 37 13.92 -5.64 7.52
C VAL A 37 13.66 -5.97 6.05
N THR A 38 12.47 -6.43 5.70
CA THR A 38 12.09 -6.78 4.32
C THR A 38 11.67 -5.57 3.49
N VAL A 39 11.25 -4.47 4.13
CA VAL A 39 10.70 -3.27 3.47
C VAL A 39 11.65 -2.64 2.44
N PRO A 40 12.96 -2.44 2.71
CA PRO A 40 13.88 -1.87 1.73
C PRO A 40 13.98 -2.71 0.45
N PHE A 41 14.06 -4.03 0.59
CA PHE A 41 14.14 -4.95 -0.57
C PHE A 41 12.85 -4.98 -1.35
N ALA A 42 11.69 -4.99 -0.67
CA ALA A 42 10.38 -4.88 -1.29
C ALA A 42 10.26 -3.56 -2.08
N SER A 43 10.69 -2.45 -1.50
CA SER A 43 10.64 -1.12 -2.14
C SER A 43 11.45 -1.07 -3.43
N ILE A 44 12.64 -1.68 -3.47
CA ILE A 44 13.47 -1.75 -4.69
C ILE A 44 12.76 -2.55 -5.78
N LEU A 45 12.18 -3.72 -5.44
CA LEU A 45 11.47 -4.56 -6.40
C LEU A 45 10.22 -3.87 -6.95
N ILE A 46 9.45 -3.22 -6.07
CA ILE A 46 8.24 -2.46 -6.44
C ILE A 46 8.62 -1.28 -7.35
N ALA A 47 9.61 -0.48 -6.96
CA ALA A 47 10.07 0.67 -7.75
C ALA A 47 10.49 0.25 -9.17
N LYS A 48 11.21 -0.86 -9.30
CA LYS A 48 11.59 -1.42 -10.59
C LYS A 48 10.39 -1.88 -11.41
N SER A 49 9.44 -2.56 -10.79
CA SER A 49 8.21 -3.02 -11.45
C SER A 49 7.39 -1.83 -11.97
N ILE A 50 7.25 -0.78 -11.18
CA ILE A 50 6.59 0.47 -11.56
C ILE A 50 7.32 1.14 -12.72
N HIS A 51 8.65 1.30 -12.63
CA HIS A 51 9.44 1.88 -13.70
C HIS A 51 9.29 1.11 -15.01
N THR A 52 9.34 -0.22 -14.95
CA THR A 52 9.16 -1.08 -16.12
C THR A 52 7.75 -0.92 -16.71
N TRP A 53 6.72 -0.85 -15.87
CA TRP A 53 5.34 -0.66 -16.30
C TRP A 53 5.11 0.69 -17.00
N ILE A 54 5.68 1.77 -16.47
CA ILE A 54 5.55 3.10 -17.08
C ILE A 54 6.17 3.12 -18.49
N HIS A 55 7.35 2.49 -18.66
CA HIS A 55 8.14 2.60 -19.90
C HIS A 55 7.87 1.50 -20.93
N LYS A 56 7.33 0.35 -20.53
CA LYS A 56 6.93 -0.72 -21.46
C LYS A 56 5.45 -0.62 -21.81
N THR A 57 5.15 -0.69 -23.11
CA THR A 57 3.78 -0.81 -23.64
C THR A 57 3.53 -2.27 -24.03
N ASN A 58 2.88 -3.01 -23.14
CA ASN A 58 2.36 -4.34 -23.44
C ASN A 58 0.89 -4.36 -23.00
N LYS A 59 -0.03 -4.46 -23.97
CA LYS A 59 -1.48 -4.35 -23.73
C LYS A 59 -1.99 -5.34 -22.67
N GLN A 60 -1.52 -6.58 -22.69
CA GLN A 60 -1.96 -7.59 -21.70
C GLN A 60 -1.42 -7.28 -20.30
N PHE A 61 -0.15 -6.93 -20.21
CA PHE A 61 0.46 -6.54 -18.94
C PHE A 61 -0.17 -5.27 -18.37
N ASP A 62 -0.44 -4.29 -19.23
CA ASP A 62 -1.11 -3.05 -18.84
C ASP A 62 -2.50 -3.34 -18.27
N LEU A 63 -3.31 -4.18 -18.92
CA LEU A 63 -4.64 -4.54 -18.44
C LEU A 63 -4.59 -5.16 -17.03
N VAL A 64 -3.72 -6.14 -16.83
CA VAL A 64 -3.55 -6.81 -15.52
C VAL A 64 -3.09 -5.80 -14.47
N ALA A 65 -2.11 -4.96 -14.79
CA ALA A 65 -1.61 -3.94 -13.88
C ALA A 65 -2.70 -2.91 -13.51
N TYR A 66 -3.54 -2.49 -14.48
CA TYR A 66 -4.68 -1.62 -14.22
C TYR A 66 -5.70 -2.29 -13.29
N CYS A 67 -6.08 -3.54 -13.54
CA CYS A 67 -7.01 -4.26 -12.69
C CYS A 67 -6.50 -4.40 -11.24
N VAL A 68 -5.25 -4.83 -11.08
CA VAL A 68 -4.61 -4.97 -9.76
C VAL A 68 -4.58 -3.62 -9.03
N GLN A 69 -4.21 -2.56 -9.73
CA GLN A 69 -4.08 -1.24 -9.15
C GLN A 69 -5.45 -0.65 -8.73
N LEU A 70 -6.47 -0.82 -9.55
CA LEU A 70 -7.84 -0.40 -9.22
C LEU A 70 -8.40 -1.18 -8.03
N THR A 71 -8.17 -2.50 -7.99
CA THR A 71 -8.56 -3.34 -6.85
C THR A 71 -7.86 -2.88 -5.56
N LEU A 72 -6.58 -2.54 -5.64
CA LEU A 72 -5.81 -2.02 -4.50
C LEU A 72 -6.38 -0.69 -4.00
N ILE A 73 -6.65 0.26 -4.91
CA ILE A 73 -7.26 1.55 -4.56
C ILE A 73 -8.62 1.33 -3.89
N ALA A 74 -9.47 0.50 -4.48
CA ALA A 74 -10.79 0.19 -3.93
C ALA A 74 -10.67 -0.41 -2.53
N ALA A 75 -9.79 -1.39 -2.33
CA ALA A 75 -9.55 -1.99 -1.01
C ALA A 75 -9.07 -0.95 0.01
N LEU A 76 -8.11 -0.10 -0.35
CA LEU A 76 -7.58 0.95 0.53
C LEU A 76 -8.62 2.00 0.91
N LEU A 77 -9.61 2.25 0.04
CA LEU A 77 -10.72 3.17 0.32
C LEU A 77 -11.86 2.49 1.08
N ILE A 78 -12.07 1.19 0.92
CA ILE A 78 -13.14 0.46 1.62
C ILE A 78 -12.76 0.14 3.07
N ILE A 79 -11.51 -0.24 3.33
CA ILE A 79 -11.05 -0.63 4.67
C ILE A 79 -11.36 0.43 5.75
N PRO A 80 -11.08 1.73 5.57
CA PRO A 80 -11.46 2.74 6.56
C PRO A 80 -12.97 2.86 6.79
N ILE A 81 -13.79 2.62 5.76
CA ILE A 81 -15.25 2.62 5.90
C ILE A 81 -15.70 1.48 6.83
N LEU A 82 -15.12 0.28 6.65
CA LEU A 82 -15.39 -0.86 7.54
C LEU A 82 -14.94 -0.58 8.99
N ILE A 83 -13.82 0.12 9.15
CA ILE A 83 -13.33 0.54 10.47
C ILE A 83 -14.32 1.52 11.13
N PHE A 84 -14.93 2.42 10.39
CA PHE A 84 -15.93 3.34 10.92
C PHE A 84 -17.20 2.66 11.40
N PHE A 85 -17.57 1.53 10.77
CA PHE A 85 -18.69 0.70 11.28
C PHE A 85 -18.35 0.03 12.60
N ALA A 86 -17.11 -0.43 12.79
CA ALA A 86 -16.66 -1.06 14.02
C ALA A 86 -16.39 -0.04 15.14
N PHE A 87 -15.85 1.11 14.80
CA PHE A 87 -15.45 2.16 15.73
C PHE A 87 -16.02 3.50 15.23
N PRO A 88 -17.17 3.93 15.79
CA PRO A 88 -17.80 5.20 15.38
C PRO A 88 -16.85 6.38 15.53
N ALA A 89 -16.71 7.16 14.48
CA ALA A 89 -15.85 8.32 14.43
C ALA A 89 -16.64 9.62 14.64
N SER A 90 -15.93 10.73 14.85
CA SER A 90 -16.56 12.05 14.86
C SER A 90 -17.04 12.44 13.45
N ILE A 91 -18.06 13.29 13.36
CA ILE A 91 -18.58 13.82 12.09
C ILE A 91 -17.46 14.48 11.29
N LEU A 92 -16.54 15.16 11.96
CA LEU A 92 -15.39 15.79 11.31
C LEU A 92 -14.48 14.77 10.62
N THR A 93 -14.24 13.61 11.25
CA THR A 93 -13.43 12.52 10.68
C THR A 93 -14.08 11.93 9.41
N TYR A 94 -15.41 11.73 9.43
CA TYR A 94 -16.13 11.29 8.23
C TYR A 94 -16.02 12.32 7.11
N PHE A 95 -16.19 13.59 7.43
CA PHE A 95 -16.13 14.66 6.44
C PHE A 95 -14.73 14.80 5.82
N THR A 96 -13.66 14.76 6.62
CA THR A 96 -12.28 14.80 6.13
C THR A 96 -11.94 13.60 5.25
N TYR A 97 -12.45 12.42 5.60
CA TYR A 97 -12.28 11.21 4.80
C TYR A 97 -13.01 11.31 3.45
N LEU A 98 -14.26 11.74 3.46
CA LEU A 98 -15.05 11.95 2.23
C LEU A 98 -14.36 12.96 1.30
N LEU A 99 -13.90 14.08 1.84
CA LEU A 99 -13.16 15.10 1.08
C LEU A 99 -11.88 14.53 0.46
N GLY A 100 -11.17 13.69 1.19
CA GLY A 100 -9.98 12.99 0.69
C GLY A 100 -10.30 12.05 -0.48
N ILE A 101 -11.37 11.28 -0.39
CA ILE A 101 -11.84 10.42 -1.48
C ILE A 101 -12.17 11.24 -2.73
N VAL A 102 -12.95 12.32 -2.56
CA VAL A 102 -13.33 13.19 -3.67
C VAL A 102 -12.10 13.81 -4.32
N ALA A 103 -11.12 14.26 -3.53
CA ALA A 103 -9.88 14.81 -4.04
C ALA A 103 -9.08 13.78 -4.86
N ILE A 104 -8.94 12.54 -4.38
CA ILE A 104 -8.25 11.46 -5.09
C ILE A 104 -8.95 11.13 -6.40
N LEU A 105 -10.28 10.99 -6.39
CA LEU A 105 -11.06 10.66 -7.59
C LEU A 105 -11.03 11.80 -8.61
N SER A 106 -11.15 13.05 -8.17
CA SER A 106 -11.08 14.23 -9.03
C SER A 106 -9.71 14.36 -9.68
N PHE A 107 -8.65 14.17 -8.91
CA PHE A 107 -7.28 14.19 -9.40
C PHE A 107 -7.02 13.08 -10.43
N PHE A 108 -7.53 11.88 -10.15
CA PHE A 108 -7.43 10.74 -11.06
C PHE A 108 -8.16 11.02 -12.39
N TYR A 109 -9.35 11.61 -12.32
CA TYR A 109 -10.13 12.00 -13.49
C TYR A 109 -9.41 13.07 -14.32
N LEU A 110 -8.88 14.12 -13.68
CA LEU A 110 -8.16 15.20 -14.35
C LEU A 110 -6.91 14.74 -15.11
N LEU A 111 -6.23 13.74 -14.60
CA LEU A 111 -5.03 13.15 -15.22
C LEU A 111 -5.35 12.11 -16.32
N GLN A 112 -6.61 11.99 -16.74
CA GLN A 112 -7.05 11.17 -17.87
C GLN A 112 -6.59 9.70 -17.78
N PHE A 113 -6.69 9.09 -16.60
CA PHE A 113 -6.38 7.66 -16.39
C PHE A 113 -4.97 7.22 -16.83
N ARG A 114 -3.99 8.10 -16.83
CA ARG A 114 -2.61 7.73 -17.16
C ARG A 114 -2.01 6.80 -16.10
N LYS A 115 -1.05 5.94 -16.50
CA LYS A 115 -0.34 5.02 -15.58
C LYS A 115 0.20 5.72 -14.35
N GLN A 116 0.79 6.91 -14.52
CA GLN A 116 1.29 7.74 -13.42
C GLN A 116 0.19 8.20 -12.46
N ALA A 117 -0.99 8.54 -13.00
CA ALA A 117 -2.14 8.94 -12.20
C ALA A 117 -2.63 7.81 -11.30
N LEU A 118 -2.66 6.56 -11.80
CA LEU A 118 -3.02 5.39 -11.01
C LEU A 118 -2.06 5.16 -9.84
N ILE A 119 -0.75 5.24 -10.10
CA ILE A 119 0.27 5.06 -9.07
C ILE A 119 0.11 6.13 -7.99
N LEU A 120 -0.09 7.39 -8.40
CA LEU A 120 -0.26 8.50 -7.48
C LEU A 120 -1.57 8.39 -6.69
N ALA A 121 -2.66 7.97 -7.34
CA ALA A 121 -3.95 7.71 -6.67
C ALA A 121 -3.82 6.58 -5.63
N SER A 122 -3.11 5.50 -5.94
CA SER A 122 -2.86 4.41 -4.98
C SER A 122 -2.04 4.87 -3.78
N PHE A 123 -1.01 5.67 -4.01
CA PHE A 123 -0.20 6.24 -2.95
C PHE A 123 -1.02 7.19 -2.06
N SER A 124 -1.84 8.05 -2.67
CA SER A 124 -2.74 8.95 -1.94
C SER A 124 -3.80 8.20 -1.15
N ALA A 125 -4.38 7.12 -1.71
CA ALA A 125 -5.32 6.25 -1.02
C ALA A 125 -4.66 5.54 0.18
N PHE A 126 -3.41 5.08 0.03
CA PHE A 126 -2.64 4.48 1.11
C PHE A 126 -2.36 5.49 2.24
N LEU A 127 -1.98 6.72 1.91
CA LEU A 127 -1.76 7.78 2.91
C LEU A 127 -3.05 8.13 3.63
N LEU A 128 -4.16 8.28 2.91
CA LEU A 128 -5.47 8.60 3.51
C LEU A 128 -5.94 7.47 4.43
N GLY A 129 -5.88 6.22 3.96
CA GLY A 129 -6.25 5.05 4.75
C GLY A 129 -5.36 4.89 5.98
N GLY A 130 -4.05 5.02 5.82
CA GLY A 130 -3.07 4.96 6.90
C GLY A 130 -3.27 6.07 7.94
N PHE A 131 -3.60 7.28 7.50
CA PHE A 131 -3.94 8.38 8.40
C PHE A 131 -5.17 8.06 9.26
N ILE A 132 -6.25 7.53 8.66
CA ILE A 132 -7.48 7.15 9.38
C ILE A 132 -7.21 6.00 10.36
N VAL A 133 -6.50 4.96 9.94
CA VAL A 133 -6.15 3.85 10.82
C VAL A 133 -5.34 4.33 12.02
N ASN A 134 -4.36 5.19 11.79
CA ASN A 134 -3.45 5.66 12.84
C ASN A 134 -4.10 6.68 13.79
N SER A 135 -4.93 7.57 13.25
CA SER A 135 -5.57 8.64 14.04
C SER A 135 -6.84 8.20 14.76
N HIS A 136 -7.52 7.17 14.24
CA HIS A 136 -8.82 6.76 14.76
C HIS A 136 -8.87 5.31 15.25
N ALA A 137 -8.53 4.33 14.39
CA ALA A 137 -8.67 2.92 14.73
C ALA A 137 -7.68 2.50 15.84
N TYR A 138 -6.43 2.90 15.74
CA TYR A 138 -5.40 2.50 16.69
C TYR A 138 -5.67 3.03 18.12
N PRO A 139 -6.01 4.31 18.34
CA PRO A 139 -6.40 4.80 19.66
C PRO A 139 -7.66 4.13 20.21
N ALA A 140 -8.66 3.82 19.35
CA ALA A 140 -9.87 3.13 19.77
C ALA A 140 -9.58 1.69 20.24
N LEU A 141 -8.71 0.96 19.51
CA LEU A 141 -8.27 -0.38 19.88
C LEU A 141 -7.48 -0.38 21.20
N LEU A 142 -6.60 0.58 21.43
CA LEU A 142 -5.86 0.70 22.70
C LEU A 142 -6.79 0.95 23.88
N LYS A 143 -7.81 1.80 23.72
CA LYS A 143 -8.82 2.02 24.76
C LYS A 143 -9.61 0.75 25.08
N TYR A 144 -9.95 -0.03 24.06
CA TYR A 144 -10.68 -1.29 24.25
C TYR A 144 -9.83 -2.31 25.02
N GLN A 145 -8.54 -2.42 24.73
CA GLN A 145 -7.63 -3.31 25.46
C GLN A 145 -7.39 -2.87 26.91
N GLY A 146 -7.27 -1.55 27.17
CA GLY A 146 -7.09 -1.03 28.53
C GLY A 146 -8.33 -1.04 29.41
N SER A 147 -9.52 -1.22 28.83
CA SER A 147 -10.78 -1.34 29.61
C SER A 147 -11.11 -2.77 30.05
N SER A 148 -10.31 -3.75 29.66
CA SER A 148 -10.46 -5.17 30.01
C SER A 148 -9.65 -5.60 31.25
N GLU A 149 -8.88 -4.66 31.85
CA GLU A 149 -8.22 -4.82 33.16
C GLU A 149 -9.02 -4.11 34.25
#